data_e05f6250355fe9399ebc045c3da1b414
#
_entry.id   e05f6250355fe9399ebc045c3da1b414
#
_cell.length_a   1.000
_cell.length_b   1.000
_cell.length_c   1.000
_cell.angle_alpha   90.00
_cell.angle_beta   90.00
_cell.angle_gamma   90.00
#
_symmetry.space_group_name_H-M   'P 1'
#
loop_
_entity.id
_entity.type
_entity.pdbx_description
1 polymer ?
#
loop_
_entity_poly.entity_id
_entity_poly.type
_entity_poly.pdbx_seq_one_letter_code
_entity_poly.pdbx_strand_id
1 'polypeptide(L)'
;QELDKELHKQIQLSYPDMLKDWLKILDTHKITFKFVNDVAVSLTLITTSFLQMSSKKDLKVLFSFSGDPASIGYYKSTALKVVPRDAEVIFLFNKELNNELLTLLSIDICIVNFRIQAPISVCKVVKLSPIPLEVEWFSLLSTLYKNEK
;
A
#
# COMPACT_ATOMS: atom_id res chain seq x y z
N GLN A 1 0.93 -0.72 34.65
CA GLN A 1 1.21 0.59 34.06
C GLN A 1 -0.05 1.29 33.57
N GLU A 2 -0.29 2.45 34.06
CA GLU A 2 -1.42 3.26 33.60
C GLU A 2 -1.11 3.84 32.22
N LEU A 3 -2.05 3.71 31.30
CA LEU A 3 -1.95 4.34 29.98
C LEU A 3 -2.50 5.78 30.06
N ASP A 4 -2.02 6.61 29.17
CA ASP A 4 -2.46 7.99 29.05
C ASP A 4 -3.96 8.07 28.78
N LYS A 5 -4.67 8.96 29.44
CA LYS A 5 -6.10 9.20 29.25
C LYS A 5 -6.43 9.60 27.81
N GLU A 6 -5.53 10.32 27.16
CA GLU A 6 -5.70 10.72 25.76
C GLU A 6 -5.71 9.51 24.84
N LEU A 7 -4.80 8.56 25.10
CA LEU A 7 -4.75 7.31 24.33
C LEU A 7 -6.04 6.50 24.49
N HIS A 8 -6.55 6.38 25.72
CA HIS A 8 -7.83 5.73 25.98
C HIS A 8 -8.96 6.35 25.15
N LYS A 9 -9.01 7.68 25.14
CA LYS A 9 -10.03 8.43 24.42
C LYS A 9 -9.94 8.20 22.91
N GLN A 10 -8.72 8.21 22.36
CA GLN A 10 -8.50 7.97 20.93
C GLN A 10 -8.93 6.57 20.53
N ILE A 11 -8.60 5.56 21.34
CA ILE A 11 -8.98 4.18 21.04
C ILE A 11 -10.50 3.99 21.11
N GLN A 12 -11.16 4.59 22.09
CA GLN A 12 -12.62 4.54 22.20
C GLN A 12 -13.32 5.17 21.00
N LEU A 13 -12.73 6.22 20.44
CA LEU A 13 -13.30 6.91 19.27
C LEU A 13 -13.00 6.18 17.97
N SER A 14 -11.80 5.62 17.83
CA SER A 14 -11.33 5.03 16.59
C SER A 14 -11.71 3.55 16.44
N TYR A 15 -11.68 2.79 17.52
CA TYR A 15 -11.91 1.35 17.50
C TYR A 15 -12.86 0.89 18.61
N PRO A 16 -14.09 1.45 18.66
CA PRO A 16 -15.00 1.16 19.77
C PRO A 16 -15.43 -0.31 19.84
N ASP A 17 -15.68 -0.93 18.70
CA ASP A 17 -16.18 -2.31 18.65
C ASP A 17 -15.09 -3.31 19.08
N MET A 18 -13.86 -3.13 18.61
CA MET A 18 -12.75 -3.99 18.98
C MET A 18 -12.42 -3.87 20.47
N LEU A 19 -12.48 -2.66 21.01
CA LEU A 19 -12.29 -2.42 22.46
C LEU A 19 -13.37 -3.13 23.26
N LYS A 20 -14.63 -3.03 22.85
CA LYS A 20 -15.75 -3.74 23.46
C LYS A 20 -15.54 -5.25 23.45
N ASP A 21 -15.08 -5.78 22.32
CA ASP A 21 -14.85 -7.22 22.18
C ASP A 21 -13.76 -7.70 23.15
N TRP A 22 -12.67 -6.95 23.30
CA TRP A 22 -11.62 -7.29 24.26
C TRP A 22 -12.11 -7.23 25.71
N LEU A 23 -12.88 -6.20 26.06
CA LEU A 23 -13.46 -6.08 27.41
C LEU A 23 -14.39 -7.26 27.70
N LYS A 24 -15.19 -7.66 26.71
CA LYS A 24 -16.11 -8.79 26.84
C LYS A 24 -15.35 -10.11 27.01
N ILE A 25 -14.29 -10.33 26.25
CA ILE A 25 -13.44 -11.52 26.35
C ILE A 25 -12.81 -11.60 27.75
N LEU A 26 -12.26 -10.52 28.25
CA LEU A 26 -11.64 -10.48 29.56
C LEU A 26 -12.65 -10.77 30.67
N ASP A 27 -13.87 -10.24 30.54
CA ASP A 27 -14.96 -10.48 31.50
C ASP A 27 -15.46 -11.94 31.43
N THR A 28 -15.69 -12.45 30.22
CA THR A 28 -16.20 -13.81 30.01
C THR A 28 -15.28 -14.87 30.60
N HIS A 29 -13.98 -14.68 30.49
CA HIS A 29 -12.98 -15.61 31.05
C HIS A 29 -12.63 -15.31 32.49
N LYS A 30 -13.32 -14.38 33.12
CA LYS A 30 -13.10 -13.95 34.50
C LYS A 30 -11.65 -13.56 34.77
N ILE A 31 -11.04 -12.93 33.78
CA ILE A 31 -9.69 -12.42 33.91
C ILE A 31 -9.78 -11.04 34.58
N THR A 32 -9.20 -10.91 35.74
CA THR A 32 -9.23 -9.65 36.47
C THR A 32 -7.83 -9.04 36.55
N PHE A 33 -7.73 -7.79 36.11
CA PHE A 33 -6.52 -7.00 36.22
C PHE A 33 -6.83 -5.71 36.97
N LYS A 34 -5.83 -5.20 37.69
CA LYS A 34 -5.95 -3.92 38.38
C LYS A 34 -6.33 -2.78 37.43
N PHE A 35 -5.82 -2.83 36.19
CA PHE A 35 -6.09 -1.84 35.16
C PHE A 35 -6.66 -2.53 33.92
N VAL A 36 -7.83 -3.16 34.06
CA VAL A 36 -8.46 -3.93 32.99
C VAL A 36 -8.68 -3.10 31.72
N ASN A 37 -9.06 -1.83 31.86
CA ASN A 37 -9.25 -0.95 30.71
C ASN A 37 -7.92 -0.69 29.97
N ASP A 38 -6.83 -0.53 30.71
CA ASP A 38 -5.51 -0.34 30.11
C ASP A 38 -5.07 -1.57 29.34
N VAL A 39 -5.32 -2.76 29.87
CA VAL A 39 -5.02 -4.02 29.21
C VAL A 39 -5.84 -4.14 27.92
N ALA A 40 -7.15 -3.85 27.97
CA ALA A 40 -8.03 -3.89 26.82
C ALA A 40 -7.60 -2.90 25.72
N VAL A 41 -7.19 -1.70 26.10
CA VAL A 41 -6.68 -0.71 25.15
C VAL A 41 -5.38 -1.18 24.50
N SER A 42 -4.46 -1.75 25.28
CA SER A 42 -3.21 -2.29 24.77
C SER A 42 -3.45 -3.43 23.79
N LEU A 43 -4.37 -4.35 24.11
CA LEU A 43 -4.73 -5.46 23.23
C LEU A 43 -5.37 -4.96 21.94
N THR A 44 -6.20 -3.93 22.03
CA THR A 44 -6.81 -3.30 20.86
C THR A 44 -5.75 -2.70 19.94
N LEU A 45 -4.77 -2.00 20.49
CA LEU A 45 -3.67 -1.42 19.71
C LEU A 45 -2.86 -2.51 19.00
N ILE A 46 -2.50 -3.56 19.73
CA ILE A 46 -1.72 -4.66 19.18
C ILE A 46 -2.50 -5.37 18.06
N THR A 47 -3.78 -5.68 18.30
CA THR A 47 -4.63 -6.37 17.33
C THR A 47 -4.84 -5.51 16.08
N THR A 48 -5.12 -4.22 16.26
CA THR A 48 -5.33 -3.29 15.16
C THR A 48 -4.07 -3.17 14.31
N SER A 49 -2.91 -3.03 14.93
CA SER A 49 -1.63 -2.94 14.24
C SER A 49 -1.36 -4.20 13.42
N PHE A 50 -1.61 -5.37 14.02
CA PHE A 50 -1.43 -6.66 13.34
C PHE A 50 -2.36 -6.80 12.14
N LEU A 51 -3.66 -6.44 12.30
CA LEU A 51 -4.63 -6.51 11.20
C LEU A 51 -4.29 -5.54 10.07
N GLN A 52 -3.81 -4.35 10.41
CA GLN A 52 -3.36 -3.39 9.39
C GLN A 52 -2.17 -3.93 8.61
N MET A 53 -1.22 -4.56 9.27
CA MET A 53 -0.08 -5.19 8.61
C MET A 53 -0.51 -6.36 7.73
N SER A 54 -1.48 -7.16 8.18
CA SER A 54 -1.96 -8.34 7.46
C SER A 54 -2.90 -8.00 6.30
N SER A 55 -3.76 -6.97 6.48
CA SER A 55 -4.75 -6.57 5.48
C SER A 55 -4.22 -5.53 4.50
N LYS A 56 -3.11 -4.88 4.82
CA LYS A 56 -2.48 -3.93 3.93
C LYS A 56 -1.86 -4.70 2.77
N LYS A 57 -2.62 -4.79 1.70
CA LYS A 57 -2.13 -5.36 0.46
C LYS A 57 -1.07 -4.41 -0.09
N ASP A 58 0.16 -4.86 -0.13
CA ASP A 58 1.24 -4.07 -0.71
C ASP A 58 0.87 -3.72 -2.15
N LEU A 59 0.99 -2.45 -2.48
CA LEU A 59 0.74 -1.98 -3.83
C LEU A 59 1.79 -2.57 -4.76
N LYS A 60 1.36 -3.30 -5.80
CA LYS A 60 2.25 -3.83 -6.83
C LYS A 60 2.26 -2.92 -8.04
N VAL A 61 3.41 -2.34 -8.31
CA VAL A 61 3.61 -1.39 -9.41
C VAL A 61 4.55 -2.00 -10.43
N LEU A 62 4.09 -2.05 -11.68
CA LEU A 62 4.92 -2.47 -12.79
C LEU A 62 5.33 -1.25 -13.61
N PHE A 63 6.63 -1.03 -13.74
CA PHE A 63 7.17 -0.06 -14.67
C PHE A 63 7.61 -0.82 -15.92
N SER A 64 6.91 -0.60 -17.02
CA SER A 64 7.25 -1.21 -18.29
C SER A 64 7.67 -0.11 -19.26
N PHE A 65 8.95 -0.05 -19.54
CA PHE A 65 9.53 1.01 -20.35
C PHE A 65 10.21 0.47 -21.60
N SER A 66 10.17 1.29 -22.64
CA SER A 66 10.89 1.06 -23.88
C SER A 66 11.99 2.12 -24.01
N GLY A 67 13.18 1.71 -24.44
CA GLY A 67 14.28 2.63 -24.61
C GLY A 67 15.64 1.93 -24.72
N ASP A 68 16.68 2.75 -24.84
CA ASP A 68 18.06 2.27 -24.85
C ASP A 68 18.57 2.02 -23.41
N PRO A 69 19.68 1.29 -23.24
CA PRO A 69 20.18 0.94 -21.91
C PRO A 69 20.47 2.14 -20.99
N ALA A 70 20.92 3.25 -21.53
CA ALA A 70 21.22 4.44 -20.73
C ALA A 70 19.94 5.09 -20.22
N SER A 71 18.93 5.22 -21.07
CA SER A 71 17.62 5.76 -20.71
C SER A 71 16.92 4.86 -19.69
N ILE A 72 17.03 3.55 -19.83
CA ILE A 72 16.46 2.57 -18.90
C ILE A 72 17.02 2.75 -17.49
N GLY A 73 18.32 2.94 -17.36
CA GLY A 73 18.97 3.20 -16.07
C GLY A 73 18.41 4.44 -15.37
N TYR A 74 18.23 5.51 -16.14
CA TYR A 74 17.64 6.75 -15.65
C TYR A 74 16.19 6.55 -15.20
N TYR A 75 15.37 5.88 -16.02
CA TYR A 75 13.97 5.63 -15.71
C TYR A 75 13.82 4.80 -14.42
N LYS A 76 14.63 3.74 -14.30
CA LYS A 76 14.63 2.90 -13.10
C LYS A 76 14.97 3.70 -11.84
N SER A 77 16.01 4.52 -11.90
CA SER A 77 16.45 5.35 -10.78
C SER A 77 15.36 6.34 -10.37
N THR A 78 14.75 7.01 -11.36
CA THR A 78 13.70 7.99 -11.11
C THR A 78 12.42 7.33 -10.58
N ALA A 79 12.04 6.20 -11.13
CA ALA A 79 10.87 5.46 -10.71
C ALA A 79 10.97 5.07 -9.23
N LEU A 80 12.12 4.60 -8.78
CA LEU A 80 12.33 4.21 -7.39
C LEU A 80 12.19 5.37 -6.41
N LYS A 81 12.34 6.60 -6.87
CA LYS A 81 12.17 7.80 -6.04
C LYS A 81 10.70 8.19 -5.86
N VAL A 82 9.82 7.80 -6.79
CA VAL A 82 8.42 8.21 -6.76
C VAL A 82 7.48 7.15 -6.21
N VAL A 83 7.92 5.92 -6.04
CA VAL A 83 7.07 4.85 -5.50
C VAL A 83 7.03 4.93 -3.97
N PRO A 84 5.86 4.59 -3.37
CA PRO A 84 5.78 4.43 -1.92
C PRO A 84 6.74 3.36 -1.41
N ARG A 85 7.26 3.54 -0.20
CA ARG A 85 8.22 2.59 0.40
C ARG A 85 7.69 1.16 0.47
N ASP A 86 6.38 1.03 0.72
CA ASP A 86 5.75 -0.27 0.91
C ASP A 86 5.32 -0.92 -0.40
N ALA A 87 5.52 -0.24 -1.53
CA ALA A 87 5.14 -0.78 -2.82
C ALA A 87 6.15 -1.84 -3.29
N GLU A 88 5.63 -2.92 -3.85
CA GLU A 88 6.43 -3.89 -4.55
C GLU A 88 6.59 -3.41 -5.99
N VAL A 89 7.82 -3.28 -6.45
CA VAL A 89 8.12 -2.72 -7.76
C VAL A 89 8.72 -3.77 -8.67
N ILE A 90 8.16 -3.89 -9.87
CA ILE A 90 8.67 -4.78 -10.91
C ILE A 90 9.01 -3.93 -12.13
N PHE A 91 10.15 -4.20 -12.75
CA PHE A 91 10.58 -3.52 -13.98
C PHE A 91 10.61 -4.49 -15.15
N LEU A 92 10.00 -4.09 -16.25
CA LEU A 92 10.15 -4.77 -17.54
C LEU A 92 10.62 -3.75 -18.57
N PHE A 93 11.51 -4.18 -19.45
CA PHE A 93 12.08 -3.29 -20.47
C PHE A 93 11.96 -3.92 -21.85
N ASN A 94 11.46 -3.11 -22.80
CA ASN A 94 11.33 -3.50 -24.21
C ASN A 94 10.51 -4.78 -24.41
N LYS A 95 9.43 -4.94 -23.63
CA LYS A 95 8.54 -6.09 -23.70
C LYS A 95 7.11 -5.66 -23.92
N GLU A 96 6.35 -6.50 -24.61
CA GLU A 96 4.92 -6.27 -24.80
C GLU A 96 4.14 -6.65 -23.54
N LEU A 97 3.06 -5.93 -23.29
CA LEU A 97 2.18 -6.18 -22.17
C LEU A 97 0.85 -6.75 -22.64
N ASN A 98 0.29 -7.63 -21.82
CA ASN A 98 -1.07 -8.15 -22.02
C ASN A 98 -1.72 -8.44 -20.65
N ASN A 99 -3.02 -8.67 -20.68
CA ASN A 99 -3.77 -8.94 -19.45
C ASN A 99 -3.28 -10.21 -18.73
N GLU A 100 -2.87 -11.21 -19.47
CA GLU A 100 -2.38 -12.48 -18.90
C GLU A 100 -1.13 -12.27 -18.05
N LEU A 101 -0.16 -11.54 -18.57
CA LEU A 101 1.07 -11.22 -17.84
C LEU A 101 0.80 -10.40 -16.59
N LEU A 102 -0.05 -9.37 -16.71
CA LEU A 102 -0.38 -8.49 -15.59
C LEU A 102 -1.16 -9.23 -14.50
N THR A 103 -2.02 -10.15 -14.89
CA THR A 103 -2.76 -10.99 -13.94
C THR A 103 -1.82 -11.97 -13.24
N LEU A 104 -0.92 -12.60 -14.00
CA LEU A 104 0.07 -13.54 -13.45
C LEU A 104 0.96 -12.87 -12.41
N LEU A 105 1.37 -11.63 -12.65
CA LEU A 105 2.20 -10.85 -11.73
C LEU A 105 1.39 -10.14 -10.64
N SER A 106 0.06 -10.18 -10.69
CA SER A 106 -0.84 -9.52 -9.74
C SER A 106 -0.60 -8.02 -9.64
N ILE A 107 -0.44 -7.37 -10.79
CA ILE A 107 -0.14 -5.93 -10.89
C ILE A 107 -1.38 -5.10 -10.55
N ASP A 108 -1.21 -4.10 -9.69
CA ASP A 108 -2.25 -3.14 -9.33
C ASP A 108 -2.22 -1.90 -10.24
N ILE A 109 -1.02 -1.42 -10.54
CA ILE A 109 -0.81 -0.26 -11.42
C ILE A 109 0.33 -0.57 -12.38
N CYS A 110 0.10 -0.32 -13.66
CA CYS A 110 1.10 -0.46 -14.71
C CYS A 110 1.45 0.92 -15.27
N ILE A 111 2.73 1.25 -15.31
CA ILE A 111 3.22 2.54 -15.81
C ILE A 111 4.08 2.28 -17.02
N VAL A 112 3.72 2.89 -18.15
CA VAL A 112 4.36 2.66 -19.44
C VAL A 112 4.78 3.98 -20.08
N ASN A 113 5.82 3.93 -20.92
CA ASN A 113 6.25 5.07 -21.73
C ASN A 113 6.06 4.82 -23.22
N PHE A 114 5.25 3.84 -23.59
CA PHE A 114 4.98 3.49 -24.98
C PHE A 114 3.51 3.16 -25.17
N ARG A 115 3.07 3.09 -26.41
CA ARG A 115 1.69 2.74 -26.73
C ARG A 115 1.49 1.22 -26.62
N ILE A 116 0.55 0.81 -25.78
CA ILE A 116 0.20 -0.59 -25.63
C ILE A 116 -0.66 -1.05 -26.81
N GLN A 117 -0.29 -2.14 -27.45
CA GLN A 117 -1.00 -2.68 -28.60
C GLN A 117 -2.27 -3.44 -28.19
N ALA A 118 -2.18 -4.21 -27.11
CA ALA A 118 -3.31 -4.98 -26.59
C ALA A 118 -4.10 -4.16 -25.56
N PRO A 119 -5.44 -4.25 -25.54
CA PRO A 119 -6.22 -3.56 -24.50
C PRO A 119 -5.95 -4.15 -23.13
N ILE A 120 -5.68 -3.29 -22.13
CA ILE A 120 -5.44 -3.68 -20.75
C ILE A 120 -6.66 -3.28 -19.91
N SER A 121 -7.23 -4.27 -19.21
CA SER A 121 -8.41 -4.07 -18.37
C SER A 121 -8.25 -4.58 -16.94
N VAL A 122 -7.19 -5.33 -16.64
CA VAL A 122 -7.01 -5.99 -15.34
C VAL A 122 -6.37 -5.10 -14.27
N CYS A 123 -5.80 -3.97 -14.67
CA CYS A 123 -5.19 -3.03 -13.74
C CYS A 123 -5.26 -1.61 -14.31
N LYS A 124 -4.94 -0.63 -13.46
CA LYS A 124 -4.85 0.76 -13.90
C LYS A 124 -3.56 0.94 -14.72
N VAL A 125 -3.67 1.61 -15.86
CA VAL A 125 -2.53 1.91 -16.72
C VAL A 125 -2.30 3.42 -16.74
N VAL A 126 -1.07 3.83 -16.46
CA VAL A 126 -0.65 5.22 -16.57
C VAL A 126 0.38 5.31 -17.68
N LYS A 127 0.12 6.16 -18.66
CA LYS A 127 1.03 6.35 -19.79
C LYS A 127 1.82 7.64 -19.61
N LEU A 128 3.14 7.50 -19.67
CA LEU A 128 4.07 8.64 -19.69
C LEU A 128 4.54 8.87 -21.12
N SER A 129 5.15 10.02 -21.37
CA SER A 129 5.80 10.28 -22.66
C SER A 129 6.96 9.33 -22.88
N PRO A 130 7.38 9.07 -24.12
CA PRO A 130 8.53 8.21 -24.40
C PRO A 130 9.79 8.61 -23.64
N ILE A 131 9.98 9.92 -23.44
CA ILE A 131 11.00 10.47 -22.54
C ILE A 131 10.22 11.29 -21.51
N PRO A 132 9.89 10.72 -20.33
CA PRO A 132 9.03 11.42 -19.37
C PRO A 132 9.67 12.67 -18.81
N LEU A 133 8.86 13.73 -18.74
CA LEU A 133 9.28 15.01 -18.16
C LEU A 133 9.12 14.97 -16.65
N GLU A 134 9.81 15.85 -15.96
CA GLU A 134 9.76 15.95 -14.50
C GLU A 134 8.32 16.14 -13.99
N VAL A 135 7.51 16.93 -14.67
CA VAL A 135 6.12 17.16 -14.31
C VAL A 135 5.28 15.87 -14.37
N GLU A 136 5.59 14.97 -15.30
CA GLU A 136 4.92 13.68 -15.42
C GLU A 136 5.23 12.78 -14.24
N TRP A 137 6.50 12.79 -13.78
CA TRP A 137 6.90 12.04 -12.58
C TRP A 137 6.19 12.55 -11.32
N PHE A 138 6.03 13.86 -11.19
CA PHE A 138 5.27 14.44 -10.07
C PHE A 138 3.81 14.05 -10.09
N SER A 139 3.18 14.06 -11.28
CA SER A 139 1.80 13.63 -11.44
C SER A 139 1.62 12.15 -11.07
N LEU A 140 2.60 11.34 -11.45
CA LEU A 140 2.62 9.91 -11.11
C LEU A 140 2.71 9.69 -9.61
N LEU A 141 3.54 10.46 -8.93
CA LEU A 141 3.67 10.40 -7.47
C LEU A 141 2.31 10.58 -6.80
N SER A 142 1.55 11.59 -7.20
CA SER A 142 0.21 11.84 -6.69
C SER A 142 -0.73 10.66 -6.92
N THR A 143 -0.67 10.07 -8.11
CA THR A 143 -1.50 8.91 -8.48
C THR A 143 -1.17 7.70 -7.61
N LEU A 144 0.11 7.41 -7.41
CA LEU A 144 0.56 6.25 -6.62
C LEU A 144 0.15 6.38 -5.15
N TYR A 145 0.36 7.54 -4.55
CA TYR A 145 -0.02 7.76 -3.15
C TYR A 145 -1.53 7.75 -2.94
N LYS A 146 -2.29 8.15 -3.93
CA LYS A 146 -3.75 8.14 -3.87
C LYS A 146 -4.32 6.73 -3.84
N ASN A 147 -3.64 5.76 -4.43
CA ASN A 147 -4.07 4.35 -4.48
C ASN A 147 -3.60 3.54 -3.27
N GLU A 148 -2.83 4.13 -2.38
CA GLU A 148 -2.33 3.49 -1.17
C GLU A 148 -3.39 3.40 -0.07
N LYS A 149 -4.49 4.11 -0.20
CA LYS A 149 -5.58 4.13 0.78
C LYS A 149 -6.60 3.02 0.52
#